data_c70fe7dac34a0289090bd480d2bfb5d7
#
_entry.id   c70fe7dac34a0289090bd480d2bfb5d7
#
_cell.length_a   1.000
_cell.length_b   1.000
_cell.length_c   1.000
_cell.angle_alpha   90.00
_cell.angle_beta   90.00
_cell.angle_gamma   90.00
#
_symmetry.space_group_name_H-M   'P 1'
#
loop_
_entity.id
_entity.type
_entity.pdbx_description
1 polymer ?
#
loop_
_entity_poly.entity_id
_entity_poly.type
_entity_poly.pdbx_seq_one_letter_code
_entity_poly.pdbx_strand_id
1 'polypeptide(L)'
;MLKFTICLVILHPNNRYIMTTEELNSMYSNVCNMSRGNGFRVERMPNLFETSEIDDCMAHVHSFYEILWFQEGTGVHTVDFNDYEVAPGTIFFLAPGQVHHFDRKEGYKGVAIKMCTDMMRDKASGGNADSLFLKYNSFHTYDSTPYYTIDDHTAQMIKPLVDDMEEESRHYGELGNVDILKSLLCIFLVKIQRYGIHETDKNLDMLKPSHRLFILFRRMVEEEYHHLHTVQEYADRLNVAVRTLNKSVNECSGKSPLAFINERIILEAKRMAKYTNMMIKEIAASLGYDDPSYFVKLFKRQTGFLPSEFRDLQ
;
A
#
# COMPACT_ATOMS: atom_id res chain seq x y z
N MET A 1 -1.67 -37.25 -2.09
CA MET A 1 -1.60 -36.08 -2.98
C MET A 1 -2.83 -35.22 -2.73
N LEU A 2 -2.79 -34.34 -1.75
CA LEU A 2 -3.86 -33.37 -1.50
C LEU A 2 -3.22 -32.00 -1.46
N LYS A 3 -3.55 -31.19 -2.46
CA LYS A 3 -3.28 -29.76 -2.47
C LYS A 3 -4.21 -29.12 -1.44
N PHE A 4 -3.69 -28.76 -0.28
CA PHE A 4 -4.41 -27.90 0.66
C PHE A 4 -4.06 -26.44 0.33
N THR A 5 -4.88 -25.85 -0.50
CA THR A 5 -5.03 -24.40 -0.58
C THR A 5 -5.86 -23.99 0.64
N ILE A 6 -5.24 -23.50 1.70
CA ILE A 6 -5.97 -22.92 2.80
C ILE A 6 -5.71 -21.41 2.75
N CYS A 7 -6.50 -20.72 1.93
CA CYS A 7 -6.92 -19.37 2.23
C CYS A 7 -8.38 -19.47 2.65
N LEU A 8 -8.63 -19.68 3.95
CA LEU A 8 -9.98 -19.70 4.49
C LEU A 8 -10.48 -18.25 4.54
N VAL A 9 -11.27 -17.88 3.54
CA VAL A 9 -12.13 -16.71 3.63
C VAL A 9 -13.24 -17.05 4.59
N ILE A 10 -13.09 -16.68 5.86
CA ILE A 10 -14.22 -16.67 6.78
C ILE A 10 -15.04 -15.43 6.44
N LEU A 11 -16.17 -15.66 5.81
CA LEU A 11 -17.23 -14.67 5.64
C LEU A 11 -17.71 -14.19 7.02
N HIS A 12 -17.18 -13.07 7.46
CA HIS A 12 -17.72 -12.34 8.61
C HIS A 12 -18.62 -11.21 8.08
N PRO A 13 -19.72 -10.84 8.76
CA PRO A 13 -20.69 -9.85 8.26
C PRO A 13 -20.17 -8.42 8.09
N ASN A 14 -18.89 -8.19 8.28
CA ASN A 14 -18.20 -6.95 7.91
C ASN A 14 -17.18 -7.26 6.83
N ASN A 15 -17.64 -7.32 5.61
CA ASN A 15 -16.87 -7.62 4.39
C ASN A 15 -15.70 -6.62 4.22
N ARG A 16 -14.49 -7.02 4.60
CA ARG A 16 -13.26 -6.25 4.39
C ARG A 16 -12.59 -6.79 3.13
N TYR A 17 -12.65 -6.02 2.07
CA TYR A 17 -12.06 -6.39 0.80
C TYR A 17 -10.63 -5.84 0.71
N ILE A 18 -9.66 -6.67 1.08
CA ILE A 18 -8.31 -6.57 0.55
C ILE A 18 -8.29 -7.60 -0.58
N MET A 19 -7.88 -7.19 -1.79
CA MET A 19 -7.78 -8.12 -2.91
C MET A 19 -6.99 -9.35 -2.48
N THR A 20 -7.59 -10.52 -2.68
CA THR A 20 -6.91 -11.78 -2.38
C THR A 20 -5.79 -12.00 -3.40
N THR A 21 -4.80 -12.81 -3.03
CA THR A 21 -3.76 -13.26 -3.96
C THR A 21 -4.35 -13.89 -5.24
N GLU A 22 -5.48 -14.60 -5.13
CA GLU A 22 -6.16 -15.20 -6.29
C GLU A 22 -6.77 -14.14 -7.21
N GLU A 23 -7.33 -13.08 -6.64
CA GLU A 23 -7.89 -11.97 -7.42
C GLU A 23 -6.77 -11.17 -8.12
N LEU A 24 -5.68 -10.85 -7.43
CA LEU A 24 -4.52 -10.21 -8.05
C LEU A 24 -3.95 -11.09 -9.18
N ASN A 25 -3.75 -12.38 -8.96
CA ASN A 25 -3.26 -13.32 -9.98
C ASN A 25 -4.22 -13.44 -11.18
N SER A 26 -5.52 -13.26 -10.97
CA SER A 26 -6.49 -13.26 -12.07
C SER A 26 -6.49 -11.96 -12.88
N MET A 27 -6.09 -10.87 -12.28
CA MET A 27 -6.17 -9.52 -12.87
C MET A 27 -4.84 -9.08 -13.51
N TYR A 28 -3.71 -9.38 -12.89
CA TYR A 28 -2.39 -8.94 -13.35
C TYR A 28 -1.55 -10.12 -13.86
N SER A 29 -0.78 -9.88 -14.92
CA SER A 29 0.09 -10.91 -15.50
C SER A 29 1.37 -11.19 -14.70
N ASN A 30 1.83 -10.18 -13.96
CA ASN A 30 3.06 -10.24 -13.16
C ASN A 30 2.73 -9.98 -11.69
N VAL A 31 2.44 -11.03 -10.93
CA VAL A 31 2.15 -10.95 -9.49
C VAL A 31 3.20 -11.70 -8.71
N CYS A 32 3.88 -11.02 -7.82
CA CYS A 32 4.79 -11.62 -6.87
C CYS A 32 4.05 -11.95 -5.56
N ASN A 33 4.20 -13.18 -5.10
CA ASN A 33 3.59 -13.65 -3.87
C ASN A 33 4.67 -14.07 -2.87
N MET A 34 4.42 -13.84 -1.58
CA MET A 34 5.30 -14.39 -0.55
C MET A 34 5.19 -15.92 -0.54
N SER A 35 6.32 -16.59 -0.67
CA SER A 35 6.41 -18.03 -0.44
C SER A 35 6.07 -18.36 1.02
N ARG A 36 5.63 -19.61 1.27
CA ARG A 36 5.21 -20.09 2.60
C ARG A 36 6.26 -19.80 3.68
N GLY A 37 5.83 -19.17 4.76
CA GLY A 37 6.63 -18.81 5.93
C GLY A 37 5.77 -18.05 6.95
N ASN A 38 6.41 -17.33 7.87
CA ASN A 38 5.73 -16.50 8.89
C ASN A 38 5.04 -15.25 8.33
N GLY A 39 5.06 -15.05 7.01
CA GLY A 39 4.53 -13.84 6.39
C GLY A 39 5.40 -12.60 6.59
N PHE A 40 6.65 -12.77 7.00
CA PHE A 40 7.64 -11.72 7.14
C PHE A 40 8.98 -12.16 6.58
N ARG A 41 9.68 -11.28 5.86
CA ARG A 41 11.00 -11.56 5.29
C ARG A 41 11.81 -10.29 5.16
N VAL A 42 13.10 -10.40 5.41
CA VAL A 42 14.10 -9.36 5.13
C VAL A 42 15.05 -9.90 4.08
N GLU A 43 15.19 -9.18 2.97
CA GLU A 43 16.07 -9.56 1.85
C GLU A 43 17.05 -8.42 1.57
N ARG A 44 18.32 -8.76 1.35
CA ARG A 44 19.37 -7.79 1.02
C ARG A 44 19.48 -7.62 -0.50
N MET A 45 19.64 -6.40 -0.98
CA MET A 45 20.05 -6.14 -2.36
C MET A 45 21.57 -6.39 -2.49
N PRO A 46 22.09 -6.98 -3.59
CA PRO A 46 21.39 -7.29 -4.83
C PRO A 46 20.64 -8.63 -4.85
N ASN A 47 20.72 -9.46 -3.80
CA ASN A 47 20.10 -10.79 -3.79
C ASN A 47 18.58 -10.74 -4.11
N LEU A 48 17.91 -9.65 -3.71
CA LEU A 48 16.50 -9.40 -4.04
C LEU A 48 16.26 -9.61 -5.55
N PHE A 49 17.09 -8.98 -6.40
CA PHE A 49 16.94 -9.05 -7.85
C PHE A 49 17.36 -10.39 -8.46
N GLU A 50 18.22 -11.14 -7.78
CA GLU A 50 18.70 -12.46 -8.21
C GLU A 50 17.68 -13.56 -7.86
N THR A 51 16.96 -13.40 -6.76
CA THR A 51 16.01 -14.41 -6.24
C THR A 51 14.56 -14.14 -6.64
N SER A 52 14.28 -12.99 -7.23
CA SER A 52 12.93 -12.65 -7.69
C SER A 52 12.50 -13.60 -8.81
N GLU A 53 11.27 -14.13 -8.69
CA GLU A 53 10.66 -14.99 -9.71
C GLU A 53 10.24 -14.20 -10.96
N ILE A 54 10.20 -12.88 -10.85
CA ILE A 54 9.82 -11.95 -11.91
C ILE A 54 10.96 -10.97 -12.17
N ASP A 55 10.93 -10.34 -13.34
CA ASP A 55 11.87 -9.28 -13.67
C ASP A 55 11.44 -7.97 -13.01
N ASP A 56 12.14 -7.56 -11.93
CA ASP A 56 11.82 -6.35 -11.17
C ASP A 56 11.97 -5.04 -11.99
N CYS A 57 12.58 -5.10 -13.18
CA CYS A 57 12.58 -4.01 -14.15
C CYS A 57 11.33 -3.99 -15.03
N MET A 58 10.48 -5.01 -14.95
CA MET A 58 9.17 -5.02 -15.56
C MET A 58 8.11 -4.60 -14.56
N ALA A 59 7.10 -3.87 -15.03
CA ALA A 59 5.98 -3.48 -14.18
C ALA A 59 5.31 -4.70 -13.56
N HIS A 60 5.25 -4.73 -12.23
CA HIS A 60 4.69 -5.84 -11.45
C HIS A 60 3.95 -5.34 -10.22
N VAL A 61 3.21 -6.24 -9.59
CA VAL A 61 2.50 -6.03 -8.32
C VAL A 61 2.82 -7.16 -7.36
N HIS A 62 2.63 -6.91 -6.07
CA HIS A 62 2.70 -7.96 -5.06
C HIS A 62 1.50 -7.93 -4.11
N SER A 63 1.23 -9.05 -3.44
CA SER A 63 0.12 -9.25 -2.52
C SER A 63 0.47 -8.95 -1.05
N PHE A 64 1.63 -8.36 -0.81
CA PHE A 64 2.18 -8.06 0.51
C PHE A 64 2.62 -6.60 0.61
N TYR A 65 2.84 -6.12 1.82
CA TYR A 65 3.49 -4.83 2.06
C TYR A 65 5.00 -4.97 1.91
N GLU A 66 5.64 -3.97 1.30
CA GLU A 66 7.09 -3.93 1.14
C GLU A 66 7.66 -2.58 1.55
N ILE A 67 8.77 -2.62 2.28
CA ILE A 67 9.59 -1.45 2.59
C ILE A 67 10.94 -1.66 1.91
N LEU A 68 11.30 -0.72 1.03
CA LEU A 68 12.59 -0.73 0.33
C LEU A 68 13.47 0.38 0.89
N TRP A 69 14.58 0.02 1.52
CA TRP A 69 15.57 0.98 1.99
C TRP A 69 16.83 0.91 1.13
N PHE A 70 17.08 1.96 0.36
CA PHE A 70 18.27 2.10 -0.47
C PHE A 70 19.41 2.68 0.35
N GLN A 71 20.53 1.96 0.43
CA GLN A 71 21.73 2.33 1.19
C GLN A 71 22.83 2.84 0.27
N GLU A 72 22.93 2.31 -0.95
CA GLU A 72 23.86 2.73 -2.01
C GLU A 72 23.17 2.67 -3.37
N GLY A 73 23.72 3.44 -4.31
CA GLY A 73 23.20 3.51 -5.67
C GLY A 73 22.25 4.69 -5.88
N THR A 74 22.08 5.03 -7.17
CA THR A 74 21.16 6.07 -7.62
C THR A 74 20.43 5.57 -8.86
N GLY A 75 19.21 5.98 -9.09
CA GLY A 75 18.42 5.60 -10.25
C GLY A 75 16.98 6.03 -10.11
N VAL A 76 16.06 5.31 -10.74
CA VAL A 76 14.64 5.63 -10.74
C VAL A 76 13.84 4.40 -10.31
N HIS A 77 12.92 4.62 -9.39
CA HIS A 77 11.89 3.66 -9.03
C HIS A 77 10.53 4.23 -9.45
N THR A 78 9.90 3.59 -10.41
CA THR A 78 8.56 3.96 -10.85
C THR A 78 7.53 3.28 -9.95
N VAL A 79 6.65 4.05 -9.34
CA VAL A 79 5.52 3.54 -8.53
C VAL A 79 4.23 4.11 -9.09
N ASP A 80 3.33 3.23 -9.48
CA ASP A 80 2.13 3.54 -10.24
C ASP A 80 2.47 4.27 -11.54
N PHE A 81 2.19 5.55 -11.64
CA PHE A 81 2.41 6.34 -12.85
C PHE A 81 3.41 7.48 -12.62
N ASN A 82 4.21 7.39 -11.54
CA ASN A 82 5.14 8.43 -11.15
C ASN A 82 6.55 7.85 -11.00
N ASP A 83 7.51 8.58 -11.50
CA ASP A 83 8.92 8.29 -11.35
C ASP A 83 9.48 9.02 -10.13
N TYR A 84 10.22 8.28 -9.31
CA TYR A 84 10.85 8.79 -8.10
C TYR A 84 12.35 8.56 -8.16
N GLU A 85 13.12 9.58 -7.85
CA GLU A 85 14.56 9.46 -7.75
C GLU A 85 14.96 8.59 -6.55
N VAL A 86 15.85 7.62 -6.81
CA VAL A 86 16.47 6.78 -5.78
C VAL A 86 17.85 7.32 -5.48
N ALA A 87 18.13 7.52 -4.19
CA ALA A 87 19.42 7.92 -3.67
C ALA A 87 19.70 7.18 -2.35
N PRO A 88 20.95 7.14 -1.86
CA PRO A 88 21.23 6.63 -0.53
C PRO A 88 20.40 7.33 0.54
N GLY A 89 19.79 6.54 1.43
CA GLY A 89 18.88 7.02 2.46
C GLY A 89 17.40 7.06 2.04
N THR A 90 17.07 6.77 0.78
CA THR A 90 15.68 6.69 0.32
C THR A 90 15.00 5.43 0.85
N ILE A 91 13.79 5.58 1.39
CA ILE A 91 12.95 4.48 1.89
C ILE A 91 11.57 4.59 1.22
N PHE A 92 11.20 3.56 0.45
CA PHE A 92 9.86 3.43 -0.12
C PHE A 92 8.97 2.53 0.73
N PHE A 93 7.68 2.84 0.72
CA PHE A 93 6.64 2.04 1.35
C PHE A 93 5.61 1.65 0.29
N LEU A 94 5.56 0.37 -0.05
CA LEU A 94 4.70 -0.17 -1.09
C LEU A 94 3.58 -1.00 -0.47
N ALA A 95 2.35 -0.65 -0.81
CA ALA A 95 1.17 -1.40 -0.41
C ALA A 95 0.83 -2.52 -1.43
N PRO A 96 0.11 -3.57 -1.02
CA PRO A 96 -0.39 -4.58 -1.95
C PRO A 96 -1.13 -3.94 -3.12
N GLY A 97 -0.89 -4.47 -4.33
CA GLY A 97 -1.52 -4.00 -5.57
C GLY A 97 -0.93 -2.72 -6.16
N GLN A 98 0.07 -2.09 -5.56
CA GLN A 98 0.80 -1.00 -6.24
C GLN A 98 1.66 -1.57 -7.35
N VAL A 99 1.51 -0.98 -8.55
CA VAL A 99 2.35 -1.33 -9.69
C VAL A 99 3.66 -0.58 -9.59
N HIS A 100 4.77 -1.29 -9.64
CA HIS A 100 6.09 -0.66 -9.57
C HIS A 100 7.13 -1.42 -10.39
N HIS A 101 8.26 -0.75 -10.66
CA HIS A 101 9.43 -1.34 -11.29
C HIS A 101 10.65 -0.44 -11.09
N PHE A 102 11.83 -1.02 -11.27
CA PHE A 102 13.10 -0.31 -11.24
C PHE A 102 13.60 -0.02 -12.66
N ASP A 103 14.39 1.04 -12.80
CA ASP A 103 15.05 1.37 -14.08
C ASP A 103 16.14 0.34 -14.44
N ARG A 104 16.74 -0.31 -13.45
CA ARG A 104 17.84 -1.30 -13.61
C ARG A 104 17.94 -2.18 -12.36
N LYS A 105 18.66 -3.31 -12.49
CA LYS A 105 18.95 -4.24 -11.39
C LYS A 105 20.29 -3.97 -10.71
N GLU A 106 21.25 -3.42 -11.44
CA GLU A 106 22.61 -3.25 -10.97
C GLU A 106 22.81 -1.91 -10.27
N GLY A 107 23.74 -1.89 -9.32
CA GLY A 107 24.21 -0.69 -8.63
C GLY A 107 23.41 -0.29 -7.40
N TYR A 108 22.31 -0.96 -7.08
CA TYR A 108 21.57 -0.75 -5.83
C TYR A 108 22.10 -1.67 -4.73
N LYS A 109 22.29 -1.12 -3.53
CA LYS A 109 22.41 -1.87 -2.29
C LYS A 109 21.40 -1.37 -1.28
N GLY A 110 20.87 -2.29 -0.50
CA GLY A 110 19.86 -1.95 0.49
C GLY A 110 19.13 -3.16 1.03
N VAL A 111 17.92 -2.93 1.48
CA VAL A 111 17.11 -3.94 2.17
C VAL A 111 15.67 -3.83 1.69
N ALA A 112 15.05 -4.98 1.44
CA ALA A 112 13.62 -5.14 1.27
C ALA A 112 13.04 -5.85 2.50
N ILE A 113 12.07 -5.22 3.17
CA ILE A 113 11.32 -5.82 4.28
C ILE A 113 9.91 -6.10 3.73
N LYS A 114 9.58 -7.39 3.62
CA LYS A 114 8.31 -7.88 3.07
C LYS A 114 7.44 -8.45 4.18
N MET A 115 6.14 -8.12 4.16
CA MET A 115 5.21 -8.59 5.18
C MET A 115 3.81 -8.82 4.62
N CYS A 116 3.21 -9.97 4.95
CA CYS A 116 1.87 -10.28 4.52
C CYS A 116 0.82 -9.42 5.24
N THR A 117 -0.34 -9.25 4.62
CA THR A 117 -1.45 -8.46 5.15
C THR A 117 -1.98 -9.00 6.48
N ASP A 118 -1.97 -10.34 6.68
CA ASP A 118 -2.46 -10.98 7.90
C ASP A 118 -1.58 -10.70 9.12
N MET A 119 -0.26 -10.58 8.91
CA MET A 119 0.66 -10.19 9.98
C MET A 119 0.35 -8.80 10.52
N MET A 120 -0.21 -7.94 9.69
CA MET A 120 -0.51 -6.56 10.04
C MET A 120 -1.83 -6.39 10.79
N ARG A 121 -2.65 -7.44 10.86
CA ARG A 121 -3.92 -7.43 11.59
C ARG A 121 -3.70 -7.66 13.08
N ASP A 122 -4.29 -6.80 13.90
CA ASP A 122 -4.37 -7.03 15.33
C ASP A 122 -5.60 -7.89 15.65
N LYS A 123 -5.36 -9.14 16.02
CA LYS A 123 -6.42 -10.08 16.42
C LYS A 123 -7.11 -9.68 17.72
N ALA A 124 -6.46 -8.90 18.59
CA ALA A 124 -6.98 -8.50 19.89
C ALA A 124 -8.08 -7.42 19.82
N SER A 125 -8.11 -6.63 18.76
CA SER A 125 -9.04 -5.50 18.58
C SER A 125 -10.36 -5.88 17.89
N GLY A 126 -10.79 -7.13 17.94
CA GLY A 126 -12.05 -7.56 17.31
C GLY A 126 -12.06 -7.43 15.80
N GLY A 127 -10.91 -7.54 15.16
CA GLY A 127 -10.76 -7.40 13.71
C GLY A 127 -10.73 -5.96 13.21
N ASN A 128 -10.89 -4.96 14.05
CA ASN A 128 -10.61 -3.56 13.76
C ASN A 128 -9.10 -3.35 13.90
N ALA A 129 -8.35 -3.81 12.90
CA ALA A 129 -6.91 -3.65 12.88
C ALA A 129 -6.56 -2.16 12.81
N ASP A 130 -6.19 -1.56 13.93
CA ASP A 130 -5.23 -0.47 13.92
C ASP A 130 -3.91 -1.05 13.44
N SER A 131 -3.79 -1.29 12.13
CA SER A 131 -2.51 -1.72 11.62
C SER A 131 -1.53 -0.59 11.91
N LEU A 132 -0.36 -0.95 12.42
CA LEU A 132 0.73 -0.03 12.73
C LEU A 132 1.01 0.92 11.56
N PHE A 133 0.86 0.46 10.33
CA PHE A 133 1.10 1.23 9.12
C PHE A 133 0.06 2.31 8.88
N LEU A 134 -1.22 2.04 9.15
CA LEU A 134 -2.26 3.06 9.05
C LEU A 134 -2.10 4.12 10.13
N LYS A 135 -1.67 3.70 11.33
CA LYS A 135 -1.39 4.62 12.41
C LYS A 135 -0.23 5.56 12.09
N TYR A 136 0.80 5.06 11.41
CA TYR A 136 1.99 5.83 11.05
C TYR A 136 1.98 6.34 9.60
N ASN A 137 0.85 6.30 8.91
CA ASN A 137 0.66 6.94 7.60
C ASN A 137 1.65 6.54 6.50
N SER A 138 2.35 5.41 6.66
CA SER A 138 3.52 5.08 5.83
C SER A 138 3.18 4.38 4.51
N PHE A 139 1.96 3.83 4.36
CA PHE A 139 1.58 3.07 3.16
C PHE A 139 0.33 3.65 2.49
N HIS A 140 0.41 4.91 2.06
CA HIS A 140 -0.69 5.55 1.35
C HIS A 140 -0.40 5.62 -0.14
N THR A 141 -1.29 5.03 -0.91
CA THR A 141 -1.10 4.74 -2.33
C THR A 141 -1.48 5.87 -3.27
N TYR A 142 -2.16 6.92 -2.82
CA TYR A 142 -2.69 7.93 -3.75
C TYR A 142 -2.64 9.37 -3.24
N ASP A 143 -2.25 9.60 -1.98
CA ASP A 143 -2.33 10.89 -1.31
C ASP A 143 -0.99 11.37 -0.75
N SER A 144 0.04 10.54 -0.78
CA SER A 144 1.35 10.89 -0.26
C SER A 144 2.46 10.35 -1.15
N THR A 145 3.59 11.01 -1.09
CA THR A 145 4.83 10.50 -1.68
C THR A 145 5.12 9.13 -1.06
N PRO A 146 5.34 8.07 -1.84
CA PRO A 146 5.53 6.73 -1.32
C PRO A 146 6.89 6.52 -0.64
N TYR A 147 7.65 7.57 -0.33
CA TYR A 147 8.99 7.43 0.23
C TYR A 147 9.38 8.55 1.20
N TYR A 148 10.40 8.26 2.02
CA TYR A 148 11.09 9.19 2.89
C TYR A 148 12.57 9.23 2.52
N THR A 149 13.23 10.35 2.81
CA THR A 149 14.69 10.43 2.80
C THR A 149 15.18 10.53 4.23
N ILE A 150 16.17 9.72 4.60
CA ILE A 150 16.80 9.73 5.92
C ILE A 150 18.26 10.10 5.80
N ASP A 151 18.77 10.76 6.85
CA ASP A 151 20.18 11.06 6.98
C ASP A 151 21.00 9.87 7.54
N ASP A 152 22.32 9.98 7.51
CA ASP A 152 23.23 8.95 8.01
C ASP A 152 23.02 8.63 9.49
N HIS A 153 22.66 9.61 10.30
CA HIS A 153 22.37 9.40 11.72
C HIS A 153 21.13 8.52 11.91
N THR A 154 20.07 8.82 11.20
CA THR A 154 18.83 8.02 11.22
C THR A 154 19.10 6.62 10.67
N ALA A 155 19.86 6.51 9.58
CA ALA A 155 20.27 5.22 9.02
C ALA A 155 21.00 4.35 10.04
N GLN A 156 21.95 4.92 10.81
CA GLN A 156 22.64 4.23 11.89
C GLN A 156 21.70 3.78 13.03
N MET A 157 20.67 4.57 13.34
CA MET A 157 19.69 4.23 14.37
C MET A 157 18.73 3.10 13.97
N ILE A 158 18.39 2.99 12.67
CA ILE A 158 17.43 1.97 12.21
C ILE A 158 18.10 0.68 11.74
N LYS A 159 19.38 0.73 11.36
CA LYS A 159 20.11 -0.45 10.89
C LYS A 159 20.07 -1.63 11.88
N PRO A 160 20.33 -1.47 13.19
CA PRO A 160 20.20 -2.56 14.15
C PRO A 160 18.80 -3.18 14.20
N LEU A 161 17.76 -2.38 14.07
CA LEU A 161 16.37 -2.88 14.03
C LEU A 161 16.13 -3.77 12.81
N VAL A 162 16.72 -3.42 11.66
CA VAL A 162 16.61 -4.23 10.45
C VAL A 162 17.41 -5.53 10.60
N ASP A 163 18.59 -5.46 11.19
CA ASP A 163 19.42 -6.65 11.47
C ASP A 163 18.69 -7.59 12.45
N ASP A 164 18.05 -7.06 13.50
CA ASP A 164 17.23 -7.82 14.46
C ASP A 164 15.98 -8.43 13.78
N MET A 165 15.30 -7.68 12.90
CA MET A 165 14.16 -8.21 12.12
C MET A 165 14.60 -9.32 11.17
N GLU A 166 15.75 -9.20 10.53
CA GLU A 166 16.32 -10.24 9.67
C GLU A 166 16.59 -11.51 10.44
N GLU A 167 17.25 -11.42 11.59
CA GLU A 167 17.52 -12.56 12.46
C GLU A 167 16.24 -13.19 12.97
N GLU A 168 15.34 -12.41 13.55
CA GLU A 168 14.06 -12.90 14.09
C GLU A 168 13.19 -13.55 13.01
N SER A 169 13.28 -13.12 11.76
CA SER A 169 12.54 -13.73 10.66
C SER A 169 12.92 -15.19 10.39
N ARG A 170 14.08 -15.64 10.85
CA ARG A 170 14.56 -17.03 10.75
C ARG A 170 14.00 -17.94 11.85
N HIS A 171 13.50 -17.35 12.94
CA HIS A 171 12.95 -18.06 14.11
C HIS A 171 11.45 -18.35 13.99
N TYR A 172 10.99 -18.61 12.76
CA TYR A 172 9.57 -18.89 12.50
C TYR A 172 9.04 -20.05 13.33
N GLY A 173 7.92 -19.81 14.01
CA GLY A 173 7.25 -20.80 14.86
C GLY A 173 7.73 -20.82 16.31
N GLU A 174 8.74 -20.05 16.67
CA GLU A 174 9.16 -19.87 18.04
C GLU A 174 8.17 -18.97 18.83
N LEU A 175 8.17 -19.13 20.14
CA LEU A 175 7.29 -18.37 21.04
C LEU A 175 7.56 -16.87 20.91
N GLY A 176 6.50 -16.11 20.62
CA GLY A 176 6.60 -14.65 20.55
C GLY A 176 7.22 -14.08 19.27
N ASN A 177 7.66 -14.92 18.31
CA ASN A 177 8.29 -14.48 17.07
C ASN A 177 7.51 -13.35 16.36
N VAL A 178 6.20 -13.54 16.13
CA VAL A 178 5.36 -12.52 15.47
C VAL A 178 5.27 -11.23 16.29
N ASP A 179 5.21 -11.33 17.62
CA ASP A 179 5.12 -10.16 18.50
C ASP A 179 6.42 -9.37 18.53
N ILE A 180 7.57 -10.06 18.50
CA ILE A 180 8.90 -9.43 18.38
C ILE A 180 9.00 -8.70 17.05
N LEU A 181 8.70 -9.36 15.91
CA LEU A 181 8.75 -8.76 14.58
C LEU A 181 7.85 -7.52 14.50
N LYS A 182 6.61 -7.59 15.02
CA LYS A 182 5.70 -6.44 15.07
C LYS A 182 6.25 -5.30 15.91
N SER A 183 6.88 -5.60 17.03
CA SER A 183 7.45 -4.59 17.93
C SER A 183 8.66 -3.88 17.29
N LEU A 184 9.57 -4.64 16.68
CA LEU A 184 10.72 -4.09 15.94
C LEU A 184 10.26 -3.20 14.77
N LEU A 185 9.28 -3.68 14.01
CA LEU A 185 8.70 -2.92 12.92
C LEU A 185 8.01 -1.64 13.41
N CYS A 186 7.29 -1.70 14.54
CA CYS A 186 6.69 -0.51 15.16
C CYS A 186 7.75 0.53 15.49
N ILE A 187 8.84 0.12 16.15
CA ILE A 187 9.94 1.02 16.52
C ILE A 187 10.59 1.61 15.27
N PHE A 188 10.82 0.78 14.24
CA PHE A 188 11.35 1.21 12.95
C PHE A 188 10.48 2.29 12.31
N LEU A 189 9.17 2.07 12.18
CA LEU A 189 8.23 3.02 11.58
C LEU A 189 8.16 4.34 12.36
N VAL A 190 8.14 4.26 13.70
CA VAL A 190 8.14 5.47 14.56
C VAL A 190 9.42 6.28 14.35
N LYS A 191 10.58 5.61 14.23
CA LYS A 191 11.85 6.31 13.99
C LYS A 191 11.87 6.97 12.62
N ILE A 192 11.44 6.26 11.56
CA ILE A 192 11.34 6.84 10.21
C ILE A 192 10.42 8.05 10.21
N GLN A 193 9.24 7.95 10.81
CA GLN A 193 8.31 9.08 10.85
C GLN A 193 8.83 10.27 11.67
N ARG A 194 9.60 10.02 12.72
CA ARG A 194 10.15 11.07 13.58
C ARG A 194 11.34 11.79 12.96
N TYR A 195 12.20 11.08 12.28
CA TYR A 195 13.50 11.57 11.81
C TYR A 195 13.62 11.61 10.28
N GLY A 196 12.76 10.90 9.55
CA GLY A 196 12.71 10.98 8.10
C GLY A 196 12.19 12.35 7.65
N ILE A 197 12.76 12.86 6.57
CA ILE A 197 12.28 14.09 5.94
C ILE A 197 11.19 13.71 4.96
N HIS A 198 9.97 14.11 5.27
CA HIS A 198 8.85 14.08 4.34
C HIS A 198 8.57 15.51 3.89
N GLU A 199 8.47 15.78 2.61
CA GLU A 199 8.27 17.14 2.10
C GLU A 199 6.96 17.79 2.55
N THR A 200 5.98 17.00 2.96
CA THR A 200 4.64 17.48 3.33
C THR A 200 4.34 17.55 4.82
N ASP A 201 5.17 16.95 5.70
CA ASP A 201 4.81 16.79 7.11
C ASP A 201 5.62 17.67 8.07
N LYS A 202 5.28 18.96 8.10
CA LYS A 202 5.78 19.85 9.17
C LYS A 202 4.86 19.96 10.40
N ASN A 203 3.70 19.28 10.44
CA ASN A 203 2.75 19.40 11.55
C ASN A 203 1.92 18.14 11.80
N LEU A 204 2.50 17.13 12.42
CA LEU A 204 1.75 16.01 12.98
C LEU A 204 1.16 16.36 14.35
N ASP A 205 0.09 17.11 14.35
CA ASP A 205 -0.78 17.24 15.53
C ASP A 205 -1.74 16.03 15.56
N MET A 206 -1.14 14.82 15.73
CA MET A 206 -1.80 13.51 15.69
C MET A 206 -2.88 13.33 16.78
N LEU A 207 -3.06 14.33 17.65
CA LEU A 207 -3.99 14.28 18.78
C LEU A 207 -5.33 14.94 18.47
N LYS A 208 -5.47 15.70 17.37
CA LYS A 208 -6.74 16.37 17.05
C LYS A 208 -7.81 15.34 16.63
N PRO A 209 -9.05 15.48 17.09
CA PRO A 209 -10.16 14.61 16.68
C PRO A 209 -10.35 14.56 15.16
N SER A 210 -10.11 15.68 14.44
CA SER A 210 -10.16 15.73 12.97
C SER A 210 -9.12 14.82 12.31
N HIS A 211 -7.90 14.77 12.84
CA HIS A 211 -6.84 13.88 12.33
C HIS A 211 -7.20 12.41 12.49
N ARG A 212 -7.72 12.02 13.67
CA ARG A 212 -8.16 10.65 13.93
C ARG A 212 -9.29 10.24 12.99
N LEU A 213 -10.27 11.13 12.77
CA LEU A 213 -11.36 10.87 11.83
C LEU A 213 -10.85 10.74 10.39
N PHE A 214 -9.92 11.58 9.98
CA PHE A 214 -9.29 11.51 8.65
C PHE A 214 -8.56 10.18 8.44
N ILE A 215 -7.78 9.71 9.42
CA ILE A 215 -7.09 8.40 9.36
C ILE A 215 -8.11 7.26 9.19
N LEU A 216 -9.21 7.28 9.97
CA LEU A 216 -10.27 6.27 9.86
C LEU A 216 -10.97 6.32 8.49
N PHE A 217 -11.23 7.52 7.97
CA PHE A 217 -11.81 7.71 6.64
C PHE A 217 -10.90 7.16 5.55
N ARG A 218 -9.61 7.53 5.55
CA ARG A 218 -8.63 7.03 4.58
C ARG A 218 -8.57 5.52 4.56
N ARG A 219 -8.50 4.92 5.74
CA ARG A 219 -8.53 3.47 5.89
C ARG A 219 -9.78 2.86 5.26
N MET A 220 -10.94 3.43 5.57
CA MET A 220 -12.22 2.95 5.03
C MET A 220 -12.27 3.11 3.51
N VAL A 221 -11.69 4.18 2.95
CA VAL A 221 -11.58 4.34 1.49
C VAL A 221 -10.73 3.23 0.89
N GLU A 222 -9.58 2.88 1.47
CA GLU A 222 -8.76 1.75 0.98
C GLU A 222 -9.49 0.40 1.05
N GLU A 223 -10.27 0.18 2.10
CA GLU A 223 -10.97 -1.08 2.31
C GLU A 223 -12.24 -1.20 1.46
N GLU A 224 -12.91 -0.09 1.10
CA GLU A 224 -14.29 -0.10 0.61
C GLU A 224 -14.52 0.67 -0.71
N TYR A 225 -13.48 1.18 -1.37
CA TYR A 225 -13.65 2.00 -2.59
C TYR A 225 -14.36 1.29 -3.74
N HIS A 226 -14.41 -0.05 -3.74
CA HIS A 226 -15.16 -0.84 -4.73
C HIS A 226 -16.67 -0.85 -4.47
N HIS A 227 -17.11 -0.53 -3.25
CA HIS A 227 -18.47 -0.67 -2.81
C HIS A 227 -19.11 0.64 -2.40
N LEU A 228 -18.31 1.57 -1.84
CA LEU A 228 -18.81 2.86 -1.34
C LEU A 228 -18.29 3.99 -2.22
N HIS A 229 -19.22 4.71 -2.84
CA HIS A 229 -18.88 5.77 -3.80
C HIS A 229 -19.32 7.17 -3.36
N THR A 230 -20.10 7.28 -2.28
CA THR A 230 -20.64 8.56 -1.82
C THR A 230 -20.12 8.93 -0.43
N VAL A 231 -19.98 10.23 -0.20
CA VAL A 231 -19.55 10.77 1.11
C VAL A 231 -20.52 10.37 2.23
N GLN A 232 -21.82 10.23 1.91
CA GLN A 232 -22.85 9.84 2.89
C GLN A 232 -22.59 8.43 3.41
N GLU A 233 -22.33 7.45 2.52
CA GLU A 233 -22.05 6.05 2.90
C GLU A 233 -20.85 5.95 3.85
N TYR A 234 -19.77 6.69 3.56
CA TYR A 234 -18.61 6.75 4.46
C TYR A 234 -18.93 7.41 5.80
N ALA A 235 -19.68 8.51 5.79
CA ALA A 235 -20.06 9.21 7.01
C ALA A 235 -20.94 8.33 7.91
N ASP A 236 -21.89 7.59 7.32
CA ASP A 236 -22.78 6.67 8.03
C ASP A 236 -21.98 5.52 8.67
N ARG A 237 -21.05 4.91 7.91
CA ARG A 237 -20.15 3.84 8.43
C ARG A 237 -19.23 4.32 9.57
N LEU A 238 -18.79 5.58 9.50
CA LEU A 238 -17.96 6.22 10.54
C LEU A 238 -18.77 6.77 11.71
N ASN A 239 -20.11 6.69 11.67
CA ASN A 239 -21.03 7.26 12.66
C ASN A 239 -20.79 8.76 12.90
N VAL A 240 -20.59 9.53 11.83
CA VAL A 240 -20.40 10.98 11.88
C VAL A 240 -21.30 11.70 10.87
N ALA A 241 -21.59 12.97 11.13
CA ALA A 241 -22.28 13.79 10.13
C ALA A 241 -21.37 14.08 8.93
N VAL A 242 -21.92 14.12 7.71
CA VAL A 242 -21.20 14.48 6.47
C VAL A 242 -20.42 15.79 6.62
N ARG A 243 -20.99 16.79 7.32
CA ARG A 243 -20.31 18.06 7.60
C ARG A 243 -19.03 17.87 8.41
N THR A 244 -19.06 16.97 9.41
CA THR A 244 -17.89 16.67 10.25
C THR A 244 -16.81 15.98 9.44
N LEU A 245 -17.20 15.01 8.60
CA LEU A 245 -16.29 14.33 7.70
C LEU A 245 -15.65 15.29 6.68
N ASN A 246 -16.46 16.15 6.04
CA ASN A 246 -15.96 17.17 5.11
C ASN A 246 -14.94 18.10 5.78
N LYS A 247 -15.23 18.57 7.01
CA LYS A 247 -14.34 19.43 7.75
C LYS A 247 -13.01 18.72 8.04
N SER A 248 -13.07 17.49 8.57
CA SER A 248 -11.89 16.68 8.92
C SER A 248 -10.98 16.45 7.71
N VAL A 249 -11.55 15.96 6.61
CA VAL A 249 -10.79 15.64 5.40
C VAL A 249 -10.18 16.89 4.78
N ASN A 250 -10.94 17.99 4.71
CA ASN A 250 -10.44 19.24 4.15
C ASN A 250 -9.31 19.86 5.02
N GLU A 251 -9.45 19.83 6.34
CA GLU A 251 -8.41 20.32 7.26
C GLU A 251 -7.10 19.52 7.13
N CYS A 252 -7.19 18.22 6.89
CA CYS A 252 -6.02 17.33 6.87
C CYS A 252 -5.39 17.18 5.48
N SER A 253 -6.19 17.19 4.40
CA SER A 253 -5.71 16.92 3.05
C SER A 253 -5.87 18.07 2.07
N GLY A 254 -6.59 19.13 2.44
CA GLY A 254 -6.95 20.23 1.54
C GLY A 254 -7.97 19.84 0.47
N LYS A 255 -8.48 18.58 0.48
CA LYS A 255 -9.40 18.02 -0.51
C LYS A 255 -10.78 17.76 0.07
N SER A 256 -11.81 17.64 -0.78
CA SER A 256 -13.09 17.12 -0.33
C SER A 256 -13.06 15.59 -0.21
N PRO A 257 -13.87 14.98 0.68
CA PRO A 257 -13.96 13.51 0.77
C PRO A 257 -14.32 12.85 -0.56
N LEU A 258 -15.21 13.46 -1.36
CA LEU A 258 -15.58 12.93 -2.67
C LEU A 258 -14.41 12.93 -3.66
N ALA A 259 -13.60 13.98 -3.65
CA ALA A 259 -12.38 14.02 -4.47
C ALA A 259 -11.42 12.89 -4.07
N PHE A 260 -11.25 12.70 -2.77
CA PHE A 260 -10.40 11.66 -2.19
C PHE A 260 -10.85 10.24 -2.60
N ILE A 261 -12.16 9.94 -2.49
CA ILE A 261 -12.75 8.67 -2.93
C ILE A 261 -12.53 8.46 -4.43
N ASN A 262 -12.86 9.47 -5.24
CA ASN A 262 -12.72 9.40 -6.69
C ASN A 262 -11.26 9.18 -7.11
N GLU A 263 -10.29 9.85 -6.49
CA GLU A 263 -8.86 9.66 -6.77
C GLU A 263 -8.45 8.21 -6.55
N ARG A 264 -8.89 7.58 -5.45
CA ARG A 264 -8.58 6.17 -5.18
C ARG A 264 -9.17 5.23 -6.23
N ILE A 265 -10.44 5.42 -6.57
CA ILE A 265 -11.13 4.64 -7.60
C ILE A 265 -10.43 4.78 -8.95
N ILE A 266 -10.07 6.01 -9.33
CA ILE A 266 -9.43 6.29 -10.61
C ILE A 266 -8.00 5.74 -10.66
N LEU A 267 -7.26 5.75 -9.56
CA LEU A 267 -5.94 5.12 -9.50
C LEU A 267 -6.04 3.63 -9.81
N GLU A 268 -6.98 2.92 -9.19
CA GLU A 268 -7.18 1.50 -9.47
C GLU A 268 -7.66 1.26 -10.91
N ALA A 269 -8.58 2.10 -11.38
CA ALA A 269 -9.03 2.04 -12.77
C ALA A 269 -7.89 2.21 -13.79
N LYS A 270 -6.94 3.11 -13.50
CA LYS A 270 -5.73 3.31 -14.33
C LYS A 270 -4.84 2.06 -14.33
N ARG A 271 -4.60 1.47 -13.15
CA ARG A 271 -3.82 0.23 -13.01
C ARG A 271 -4.44 -0.89 -13.84
N MET A 272 -5.73 -1.15 -13.63
CA MET A 272 -6.46 -2.18 -14.38
C MET A 272 -6.44 -1.90 -15.89
N ALA A 273 -6.70 -0.67 -16.32
CA ALA A 273 -6.70 -0.31 -17.73
C ALA A 273 -5.33 -0.53 -18.38
N LYS A 274 -4.24 -0.17 -17.69
CA LYS A 274 -2.88 -0.20 -18.24
C LYS A 274 -2.22 -1.57 -18.16
N TYR A 275 -2.43 -2.30 -17.07
CA TYR A 275 -1.65 -3.48 -16.73
C TYR A 275 -2.45 -4.79 -16.80
N THR A 276 -3.72 -4.74 -17.21
CA THR A 276 -4.55 -5.95 -17.37
C THR A 276 -5.20 -5.98 -18.76
N ASN A 277 -5.67 -7.18 -19.16
CA ASN A 277 -6.45 -7.38 -20.37
C ASN A 277 -7.98 -7.24 -20.15
N MET A 278 -8.42 -6.76 -18.99
CA MET A 278 -9.84 -6.61 -18.67
C MET A 278 -10.53 -5.65 -19.63
N MET A 279 -11.76 -5.99 -20.04
CA MET A 279 -12.59 -5.05 -20.78
C MET A 279 -13.01 -3.88 -19.89
N ILE A 280 -13.24 -2.71 -20.47
CA ILE A 280 -13.64 -1.51 -19.71
C ILE A 280 -14.91 -1.73 -18.88
N LYS A 281 -15.85 -2.53 -19.40
CA LYS A 281 -17.07 -2.91 -18.66
C LYS A 281 -16.77 -3.79 -17.43
N GLU A 282 -15.73 -4.64 -17.52
CA GLU A 282 -15.31 -5.50 -16.41
C GLU A 282 -14.58 -4.69 -15.35
N ILE A 283 -13.76 -3.72 -15.76
CA ILE A 283 -13.13 -2.73 -14.85
C ILE A 283 -14.20 -1.93 -14.12
N ALA A 284 -15.22 -1.44 -14.83
CA ALA A 284 -16.33 -0.71 -14.20
C ALA A 284 -17.05 -1.58 -13.16
N ALA A 285 -17.37 -2.83 -13.52
CA ALA A 285 -18.06 -3.76 -12.63
C ALA A 285 -17.21 -4.12 -11.39
N SER A 286 -15.90 -4.36 -11.56
CA SER A 286 -14.97 -4.67 -10.45
C SER A 286 -14.79 -3.49 -9.49
N LEU A 287 -15.03 -2.27 -9.95
CA LEU A 287 -15.02 -1.05 -9.15
C LEU A 287 -16.41 -0.66 -8.63
N GLY A 288 -17.40 -1.56 -8.71
CA GLY A 288 -18.73 -1.39 -8.15
C GLY A 288 -19.68 -0.49 -8.97
N TYR A 289 -19.39 -0.27 -10.26
CA TYR A 289 -20.26 0.51 -11.14
C TYR A 289 -21.16 -0.41 -11.99
N ASP A 290 -22.45 -0.38 -11.73
CA ASP A 290 -23.44 -1.12 -12.52
C ASP A 290 -23.58 -0.55 -13.96
N ASP A 291 -23.42 0.78 -14.12
CA ASP A 291 -23.43 1.44 -15.43
C ASP A 291 -22.02 1.81 -15.88
N PRO A 292 -21.44 1.06 -16.83
CA PRO A 292 -20.14 1.38 -17.40
C PRO A 292 -20.05 2.78 -18.03
N SER A 293 -21.17 3.33 -18.49
CA SER A 293 -21.20 4.66 -19.12
C SER A 293 -20.94 5.76 -18.09
N TYR A 294 -21.45 5.60 -16.87
CA TYR A 294 -21.17 6.51 -15.77
C TYR A 294 -19.69 6.46 -15.37
N PHE A 295 -19.14 5.24 -15.22
CA PHE A 295 -17.74 5.04 -14.94
C PHE A 295 -16.83 5.70 -15.99
N VAL A 296 -17.11 5.50 -17.29
CA VAL A 296 -16.32 6.10 -18.39
C VAL A 296 -16.33 7.63 -18.30
N LYS A 297 -17.50 8.24 -18.00
CA LYS A 297 -17.62 9.69 -17.82
C LYS A 297 -16.81 10.19 -16.61
N LEU A 298 -16.86 9.44 -15.49
CA LEU A 298 -16.09 9.75 -14.29
C LEU A 298 -14.59 9.68 -14.60
N PHE A 299 -14.12 8.60 -15.22
CA PHE A 299 -12.73 8.40 -15.59
C PHE A 299 -12.22 9.52 -16.50
N LYS A 300 -12.97 9.84 -17.58
CA LYS A 300 -12.61 10.92 -18.50
C LYS A 300 -12.56 12.29 -17.80
N ARG A 301 -13.49 12.57 -16.91
CA ARG A 301 -13.51 13.83 -16.14
C ARG A 301 -12.27 13.96 -15.24
N GLN A 302 -11.81 12.86 -14.66
CA GLN A 302 -10.67 12.85 -13.72
C GLN A 302 -9.32 12.78 -14.41
N THR A 303 -9.22 12.13 -15.58
CA THR A 303 -7.94 11.88 -16.26
C THR A 303 -7.75 12.68 -17.54
N GLY A 304 -8.83 13.22 -18.11
CA GLY A 304 -8.82 13.84 -19.43
C GLY A 304 -8.98 12.85 -20.60
N PHE A 305 -8.81 11.55 -20.36
CA PHE A 305 -8.81 10.48 -21.38
C PHE A 305 -9.98 9.52 -21.16
N LEU A 306 -10.42 8.86 -22.22
CA LEU A 306 -11.26 7.67 -22.09
C LEU A 306 -10.39 6.51 -21.52
N PRO A 307 -11.00 5.54 -20.78
CA PRO A 307 -10.24 4.39 -20.27
C PRO A 307 -9.53 3.57 -21.37
N SER A 308 -10.15 3.47 -22.58
CA SER A 308 -9.53 2.82 -23.74
C SER A 308 -8.33 3.62 -24.28
N GLU A 309 -8.47 4.95 -24.40
CA GLU A 309 -7.37 5.83 -24.82
C GLU A 309 -6.22 5.75 -23.81
N PHE A 310 -6.52 5.73 -22.51
CA PHE A 310 -5.53 5.63 -21.44
C PHE A 310 -4.72 4.32 -21.51
N ARG A 311 -5.39 3.21 -21.86
CA ARG A 311 -4.73 1.90 -22.09
C ARG A 311 -3.64 1.98 -23.15
N ASP A 312 -3.90 2.72 -24.22
CA ASP A 312 -3.03 2.80 -25.39
C ASP A 312 -1.93 3.86 -25.24
N LEU A 313 -1.93 4.67 -24.17
CA LEU A 313 -0.84 5.59 -23.87
C LEU A 313 0.44 4.81 -23.61
N GLN A 314 1.52 5.17 -24.30
CA GLN A 314 2.87 4.61 -24.11
C GLN A 314 3.53 5.19 -22.87
#